data_0611532ce60ddaf27b9974fda05d6ed1
#
_entry.id   0611532ce60ddaf27b9974fda05d6ed1
#
_cell.length_a   1.000
_cell.length_b   1.000
_cell.length_c   1.000
_cell.angle_alpha   90.00
_cell.angle_beta   90.00
_cell.angle_gamma   90.00
#
_symmetry.space_group_name_H-M   'P 1'
#
loop_
_entity.id
_entity.type
_entity.pdbx_description
1 polymer ?
#
loop_
_entity_poly.entity_id
_entity_poly.type
_entity_poly.pdbx_seq_one_letter_code
_entity_poly.pdbx_strand_id
1 'polypeptide(L)'
;MDTNIWLYLFPAPSNPAHPVATQYSNAFSNLIAAKAQPILDPMVLGEYLNRYARIEWEGLHKAQYPSFKQFRNSSDFQAVASSIETFARKILRFCEVHTIAPNQLDLQQALSDFTHGHVDFTDAILIDICKKCNIKIMTNDGDFQDGGLEVLTTNPRLLQACPCI
;
A
#
# COMPACT_ATOMS: atom_id res chain seq x y z
N MET A 1 6.60 -1.09 -2.83
CA MET A 1 5.26 -1.70 -3.09
C MET A 1 4.23 -0.87 -2.40
N ASP A 2 3.10 -0.62 -3.04
CA ASP A 2 1.97 0.16 -2.54
C ASP A 2 1.12 -0.65 -1.52
N THR A 3 0.36 0.06 -0.70
CA THR A 3 -0.52 -0.49 0.36
C THR A 3 -1.54 -1.48 -0.19
N ASN A 4 -2.17 -1.19 -1.34
CA ASN A 4 -3.16 -2.07 -1.94
C ASN A 4 -2.59 -3.45 -2.26
N ILE A 5 -1.33 -3.54 -2.66
CA ILE A 5 -0.66 -4.80 -2.95
C ILE A 5 -0.47 -5.62 -1.66
N TRP A 6 -0.07 -4.97 -0.57
CA TRP A 6 0.06 -5.66 0.72
C TRP A 6 -1.28 -6.19 1.21
N LEU A 7 -2.38 -5.46 0.98
CA LEU A 7 -3.74 -5.92 1.30
C LEU A 7 -4.19 -7.09 0.40
N TYR A 8 -3.67 -7.22 -0.82
CA TYR A 8 -3.92 -8.41 -1.66
C TYR A 8 -3.10 -9.63 -1.20
N LEU A 9 -1.86 -9.42 -0.76
CA LEU A 9 -0.97 -10.49 -0.30
C LEU A 9 -1.32 -11.00 1.11
N PHE A 10 -1.74 -10.09 1.98
CA PHE A 10 -2.10 -10.35 3.38
C PHE A 10 -3.42 -9.64 3.70
N PRO A 11 -4.55 -10.17 3.18
CA PRO A 11 -5.84 -9.53 3.33
C PRO A 11 -6.39 -9.64 4.74
N ALA A 12 -7.23 -8.68 5.12
CA ALA A 12 -8.11 -8.78 6.25
C ALA A 12 -9.17 -9.88 5.99
N PRO A 13 -9.44 -10.80 6.93
CA PRO A 13 -10.41 -11.89 6.74
C PRO A 13 -11.81 -11.43 6.33
N SER A 14 -12.25 -10.26 6.80
CA SER A 14 -13.55 -9.68 6.44
C SER A 14 -13.60 -9.10 5.04
N ASN A 15 -12.44 -8.97 4.35
CA ASN A 15 -12.37 -8.43 3.00
C ASN A 15 -12.51 -9.57 1.98
N PRO A 16 -13.48 -9.51 1.06
CA PRO A 16 -13.55 -10.47 -0.04
C PRO A 16 -12.24 -10.49 -0.83
N ALA A 17 -11.81 -11.67 -1.27
CA ALA A 17 -10.61 -11.79 -2.09
C ALA A 17 -10.75 -10.94 -3.35
N HIS A 18 -9.81 -10.02 -3.57
CA HIS A 18 -9.81 -9.18 -4.75
C HIS A 18 -9.49 -10.02 -6.00
N PRO A 19 -10.19 -9.84 -7.13
CA PRO A 19 -9.98 -10.66 -8.34
C PRO A 19 -8.53 -10.73 -8.83
N VAL A 20 -7.75 -9.67 -8.64
CA VAL A 20 -6.34 -9.60 -9.07
C VAL A 20 -5.34 -10.09 -8.00
N ALA A 21 -5.79 -10.47 -6.80
CA ALA A 21 -4.91 -10.87 -5.71
C ALA A 21 -3.95 -12.01 -6.09
N THR A 22 -4.46 -13.03 -6.81
CA THR A 22 -3.64 -14.15 -7.28
C THR A 22 -2.54 -13.68 -8.23
N GLN A 23 -2.82 -12.73 -9.12
CA GLN A 23 -1.84 -12.21 -10.08
C GLN A 23 -0.70 -11.50 -9.34
N TYR A 24 -1.01 -10.65 -8.35
CA TYR A 24 0.00 -9.97 -7.55
C TYR A 24 0.77 -10.92 -6.64
N SER A 25 0.13 -11.96 -6.10
CA SER A 25 0.82 -13.02 -5.34
C SER A 25 1.84 -13.76 -6.20
N ASN A 26 1.48 -14.11 -7.43
CA ASN A 26 2.39 -14.74 -8.37
C ASN A 26 3.55 -13.80 -8.77
N ALA A 27 3.23 -12.52 -9.06
CA ALA A 27 4.24 -11.53 -9.38
C ALA A 27 5.22 -11.32 -8.21
N PHE A 28 4.73 -11.22 -6.99
CA PHE A 28 5.55 -11.11 -5.79
C PHE A 28 6.46 -12.34 -5.59
N SER A 29 5.90 -13.55 -5.75
CA SER A 29 6.67 -14.80 -5.66
C SER A 29 7.79 -14.85 -6.69
N ASN A 30 7.53 -14.40 -7.92
CA ASN A 30 8.54 -14.32 -8.98
C ASN A 30 9.64 -13.30 -8.65
N LEU A 31 9.29 -12.14 -8.09
CA LEU A 31 10.27 -11.15 -7.64
C LEU A 31 11.20 -11.73 -6.56
N ILE A 32 10.63 -12.41 -5.57
CA ILE A 32 11.43 -13.05 -4.51
C ILE A 32 12.33 -14.17 -5.09
N ALA A 33 11.80 -15.00 -6.00
CA ALA A 33 12.58 -16.04 -6.67
C ALA A 33 13.74 -15.45 -7.51
N ALA A 34 13.51 -14.30 -8.13
CA ALA A 34 14.52 -13.55 -8.87
C ALA A 34 15.51 -12.77 -7.96
N LYS A 35 15.39 -12.92 -6.63
CA LYS A 35 16.20 -12.21 -5.62
C LYS A 35 16.08 -10.67 -5.74
N ALA A 36 14.97 -10.17 -6.25
CA ALA A 36 14.67 -8.76 -6.17
C ALA A 36 14.46 -8.37 -4.70
N GLN A 37 14.93 -7.18 -4.32
CA GLN A 37 14.79 -6.67 -2.97
C GLN A 37 13.56 -5.75 -2.90
N PRO A 38 12.43 -6.19 -2.30
CA PRO A 38 11.31 -5.30 -2.06
C PRO A 38 11.69 -4.20 -1.06
N ILE A 39 11.25 -2.99 -1.35
CA ILE A 39 11.46 -1.83 -0.49
C ILE A 39 10.13 -1.45 0.16
N LEU A 40 10.18 -1.17 1.46
CA LEU A 40 9.07 -0.74 2.27
C LEU A 40 9.33 0.65 2.84
N ASP A 41 8.46 1.59 2.49
CA ASP A 41 8.39 2.86 3.19
C ASP A 41 7.52 2.72 4.45
N PRO A 42 7.92 3.28 5.61
CA PRO A 42 7.11 3.24 6.85
C PRO A 42 5.71 3.83 6.71
N MET A 43 5.50 4.78 5.80
CA MET A 43 4.19 5.35 5.49
C MET A 43 3.24 4.29 4.92
N VAL A 44 3.73 3.50 3.96
CA VAL A 44 2.98 2.37 3.35
C VAL A 44 2.63 1.33 4.42
N LEU A 45 3.58 1.00 5.32
CA LEU A 45 3.29 0.10 6.42
C LEU A 45 2.21 0.66 7.35
N GLY A 46 2.34 1.93 7.73
CA GLY A 46 1.36 2.61 8.59
C GLY A 46 -0.03 2.63 7.98
N GLU A 47 -0.12 2.89 6.68
CA GLU A 47 -1.38 2.84 5.96
C GLU A 47 -1.96 1.41 5.92
N TYR A 48 -1.15 0.41 5.61
CA TYR A 48 -1.57 -1.00 5.63
C TYR A 48 -2.18 -1.40 6.98
N LEU A 49 -1.50 -1.09 8.10
CA LEU A 49 -2.00 -1.39 9.45
C LEU A 49 -3.36 -0.74 9.70
N ASN A 50 -3.48 0.55 9.35
CA ASN A 50 -4.71 1.30 9.57
C ASN A 50 -5.86 0.83 8.67
N ARG A 51 -5.60 0.55 7.39
CA ARG A 51 -6.62 0.07 6.45
C ARG A 51 -7.09 -1.33 6.81
N TYR A 52 -6.18 -2.25 7.13
CA TYR A 52 -6.54 -3.59 7.61
C TYR A 52 -7.49 -3.50 8.82
N ALA A 53 -7.11 -2.73 9.85
CA ALA A 53 -7.91 -2.56 11.06
C ALA A 53 -9.30 -1.98 10.77
N ARG A 54 -9.41 -1.01 9.84
CA ARG A 54 -10.68 -0.41 9.43
C ARG A 54 -11.55 -1.39 8.65
N ILE A 55 -10.98 -2.19 7.76
CA ILE A 55 -11.69 -3.22 7.01
C ILE A 55 -12.34 -4.23 7.99
N GLU A 56 -11.59 -4.71 8.99
CA GLU A 56 -12.11 -5.62 10.01
C GLU A 56 -13.23 -4.95 10.84
N TRP A 57 -13.02 -3.69 11.25
CA TRP A 57 -14.07 -2.96 11.95
C TRP A 57 -15.33 -2.81 11.11
N GLU A 58 -15.22 -2.38 9.88
CA GLU A 58 -16.37 -2.16 8.99
C GLU A 58 -17.11 -3.47 8.67
N GLY A 59 -16.36 -4.55 8.47
CA GLY A 59 -16.93 -5.86 8.11
C GLY A 59 -17.58 -6.59 9.27
N LEU A 60 -17.02 -6.53 10.47
CA LEU A 60 -17.43 -7.41 11.57
C LEU A 60 -17.84 -6.67 12.86
N HIS A 61 -17.34 -5.46 13.11
CA HIS A 61 -17.44 -4.83 14.42
C HIS A 61 -18.23 -3.52 14.44
N LYS A 62 -18.60 -2.99 13.28
CA LYS A 62 -19.27 -1.67 13.18
C LYS A 62 -20.62 -1.61 13.88
N ALA A 63 -21.35 -2.72 13.91
CA ALA A 63 -22.64 -2.82 14.62
C ALA A 63 -22.49 -2.70 16.14
N GLN A 64 -21.41 -3.27 16.69
CA GLN A 64 -21.11 -3.25 18.11
C GLN A 64 -20.37 -1.97 18.55
N TYR A 65 -19.49 -1.46 17.70
CA TYR A 65 -18.70 -0.27 17.94
C TYR A 65 -18.99 0.80 16.88
N PRO A 66 -19.89 1.74 17.12
CA PRO A 66 -20.30 2.76 16.15
C PRO A 66 -19.17 3.64 15.61
N SER A 67 -18.02 3.73 16.32
CA SER A 67 -16.83 4.42 15.83
C SER A 67 -15.59 3.52 15.88
N PHE A 68 -14.69 3.70 14.92
CA PHE A 68 -13.40 3.00 14.89
C PHE A 68 -12.57 3.23 16.16
N LYS A 69 -12.64 4.42 16.75
CA LYS A 69 -11.95 4.73 18.01
C LYS A 69 -12.44 3.88 19.17
N GLN A 70 -13.76 3.62 19.26
CA GLN A 70 -14.32 2.73 20.29
C GLN A 70 -13.85 1.29 20.07
N PHE A 71 -13.88 0.80 18.84
CA PHE A 71 -13.37 -0.52 18.49
C PHE A 71 -11.89 -0.65 18.83
N ARG A 72 -11.05 0.30 18.43
CA ARG A 72 -9.61 0.27 18.70
C ARG A 72 -9.27 0.23 20.20
N ASN A 73 -10.13 0.76 21.05
CA ASN A 73 -9.96 0.77 22.51
C ASN A 73 -10.63 -0.42 23.21
N SER A 74 -11.21 -1.35 22.46
CA SER A 74 -11.90 -2.53 23.01
C SER A 74 -10.97 -3.74 23.10
N SER A 75 -11.40 -4.76 23.87
CA SER A 75 -10.74 -6.06 23.92
C SER A 75 -10.79 -6.80 22.57
N ASP A 76 -11.83 -6.59 21.77
CA ASP A 76 -12.02 -7.27 20.47
C ASP A 76 -10.94 -6.83 19.47
N PHE A 77 -10.43 -5.60 19.60
CA PHE A 77 -9.32 -5.13 18.78
C PHE A 77 -8.02 -5.93 18.98
N GLN A 78 -7.81 -6.55 20.15
CA GLN A 78 -6.56 -7.28 20.43
C GLN A 78 -6.36 -8.46 19.48
N ALA A 79 -7.41 -9.20 19.14
CA ALA A 79 -7.33 -10.30 18.19
C ALA A 79 -6.97 -9.79 16.76
N VAL A 80 -7.59 -8.70 16.35
CA VAL A 80 -7.31 -8.06 15.06
C VAL A 80 -5.88 -7.49 15.05
N ALA A 81 -5.46 -6.83 16.10
CA ALA A 81 -4.11 -6.29 16.24
C ALA A 81 -3.03 -7.39 16.17
N SER A 82 -3.26 -8.55 16.79
CA SER A 82 -2.35 -9.70 16.74
C SER A 82 -2.22 -10.26 15.32
N SER A 83 -3.31 -10.31 14.56
CA SER A 83 -3.30 -10.72 13.15
C SER A 83 -2.51 -9.71 12.30
N ILE A 84 -2.77 -8.42 12.50
CA ILE A 84 -2.05 -7.33 11.83
C ILE A 84 -0.55 -7.42 12.13
N GLU A 85 -0.17 -7.59 13.40
CA GLU A 85 1.23 -7.72 13.81
C GLU A 85 1.90 -8.91 13.10
N THR A 86 1.21 -10.04 13.03
CA THR A 86 1.73 -11.25 12.37
C THR A 86 2.05 -10.97 10.90
N PHE A 87 1.15 -10.31 10.17
CA PHE A 87 1.39 -9.98 8.76
C PHE A 87 2.42 -8.85 8.60
N ALA A 88 2.40 -7.84 9.45
CA ALA A 88 3.39 -6.77 9.44
C ALA A 88 4.82 -7.33 9.64
N ARG A 89 5.00 -8.28 10.56
CA ARG A 89 6.28 -8.97 10.74
C ARG A 89 6.70 -9.77 9.51
N LYS A 90 5.76 -10.38 8.77
CA LYS A 90 6.07 -11.04 7.49
C LYS A 90 6.52 -10.02 6.44
N ILE A 91 5.81 -8.90 6.30
CA ILE A 91 6.17 -7.81 5.39
C ILE A 91 7.60 -7.32 5.69
N LEU A 92 7.89 -7.03 6.95
CA LEU A 92 9.21 -6.58 7.40
C LEU A 92 10.34 -7.60 7.13
N ARG A 93 10.04 -8.89 7.09
CA ARG A 93 11.04 -9.95 6.75
C ARG A 93 11.34 -10.00 5.25
N PHE A 94 10.40 -9.63 4.40
CA PHE A 94 10.59 -9.62 2.95
C PHE A 94 11.25 -8.35 2.44
N CYS A 95 11.14 -7.25 3.17
CA CYS A 95 11.48 -5.93 2.70
C CYS A 95 12.71 -5.35 3.39
N GLU A 96 13.46 -4.56 2.65
CA GLU A 96 14.35 -3.56 3.22
C GLU A 96 13.53 -2.31 3.55
N VAL A 97 13.64 -1.83 4.78
CA VAL A 97 12.98 -0.59 5.18
C VAL A 97 13.80 0.58 4.70
N HIS A 98 13.21 1.41 3.85
CA HIS A 98 13.85 2.58 3.29
C HIS A 98 13.14 3.84 3.75
N THR A 99 13.93 4.84 4.15
CA THR A 99 13.42 6.16 4.52
C THR A 99 14.22 7.23 3.82
N ILE A 100 13.51 8.22 3.28
CA ILE A 100 14.14 9.46 2.82
C ILE A 100 14.02 10.50 3.95
N ALA A 101 15.07 11.29 4.14
CA ALA A 101 14.99 12.39 5.10
C ALA A 101 13.89 13.39 4.67
N PRO A 102 13.05 13.89 5.60
CA PRO A 102 11.93 14.76 5.25
C PRO A 102 12.32 16.01 4.45
N ASN A 103 13.51 16.53 4.65
CA ASN A 103 14.04 17.68 3.88
C ASN A 103 14.44 17.33 2.44
N GLN A 104 14.42 16.08 2.06
CA GLN A 104 14.66 15.62 0.69
C GLN A 104 13.36 15.39 -0.08
N LEU A 105 12.20 15.42 0.59
CA LEU A 105 10.89 15.29 -0.04
C LEU A 105 10.41 16.64 -0.58
N ASP A 106 9.82 16.62 -1.77
CA ASP A 106 9.16 17.81 -2.32
C ASP A 106 7.70 17.89 -1.84
N LEU A 107 7.55 18.28 -0.57
CA LEU A 107 6.23 18.41 0.04
C LEU A 107 5.38 19.52 -0.58
N GLN A 108 6.01 20.53 -1.18
CA GLN A 108 5.30 21.62 -1.86
C GLN A 108 4.68 21.12 -3.16
N GLN A 109 5.41 20.33 -3.94
CA GLN A 109 4.88 19.69 -5.14
C GLN A 109 3.80 18.69 -4.79
N ALA A 110 4.01 17.83 -3.78
CA ALA A 110 3.00 16.87 -3.32
C ALA A 110 1.69 17.55 -2.89
N LEU A 111 1.79 18.69 -2.18
CA LEU A 111 0.62 19.47 -1.80
C LEU A 111 -0.08 20.10 -3.01
N SER A 112 0.69 20.57 -3.99
CA SER A 112 0.15 21.10 -5.25
C SER A 112 -0.64 20.02 -6.02
N ASP A 113 -0.06 18.84 -6.18
CA ASP A 113 -0.69 17.71 -6.88
C ASP A 113 -1.98 17.27 -6.19
N PHE A 114 -1.97 17.19 -4.87
CA PHE A 114 -3.17 16.93 -4.05
C PHE A 114 -4.25 17.99 -4.24
N THR A 115 -3.90 19.28 -4.20
CA THR A 115 -4.89 20.37 -4.33
C THR A 115 -5.51 20.47 -5.72
N HIS A 116 -4.81 19.99 -6.75
CA HIS A 116 -5.36 19.87 -8.10
C HIS A 116 -6.18 18.59 -8.31
N GLY A 117 -6.25 17.70 -7.30
CA GLY A 117 -7.02 16.46 -7.37
C GLY A 117 -6.43 15.41 -8.30
N HIS A 118 -5.13 15.49 -8.60
CA HIS A 118 -4.45 14.54 -9.48
C HIS A 118 -4.14 13.22 -8.77
N VAL A 119 -3.82 13.30 -7.49
CA VAL A 119 -3.34 12.16 -6.69
C VAL A 119 -3.54 12.46 -5.20
N ASP A 120 -3.68 11.43 -4.37
CA ASP A 120 -3.66 11.58 -2.92
C ASP A 120 -2.28 12.05 -2.43
N PHE A 121 -2.26 12.84 -1.34
CA PHE A 121 -1.02 13.41 -0.80
C PHE A 121 0.03 12.34 -0.47
N THR A 122 -0.40 11.21 0.10
CA THR A 122 0.49 10.09 0.43
C THR A 122 1.09 9.46 -0.82
N ASP A 123 0.29 9.31 -1.88
CA ASP A 123 0.74 8.76 -3.16
C ASP A 123 1.67 9.73 -3.89
N ALA A 124 1.42 11.05 -3.82
CA ALA A 124 2.33 12.05 -4.35
C ALA A 124 3.71 11.98 -3.69
N ILE A 125 3.77 11.78 -2.37
CA ILE A 125 5.02 11.55 -1.65
C ILE A 125 5.69 10.25 -2.10
N LEU A 126 4.92 9.17 -2.24
CA LEU A 126 5.47 7.87 -2.69
C LEU A 126 6.02 7.94 -4.12
N ILE A 127 5.38 8.69 -5.00
CA ILE A 127 5.88 9.00 -6.35
C ILE A 127 7.21 9.74 -6.28
N ASP A 128 7.33 10.77 -5.45
CA ASP A 128 8.56 11.54 -5.27
C ASP A 128 9.71 10.66 -4.75
N ILE A 129 9.44 9.80 -3.76
CA ILE A 129 10.39 8.81 -3.24
C ILE A 129 10.87 7.88 -4.37
N CYS A 130 9.95 7.31 -5.13
CA CYS A 130 10.29 6.38 -6.21
C CYS A 130 11.17 7.04 -7.27
N LYS A 131 10.88 8.28 -7.65
CA LYS A 131 11.69 9.06 -8.60
C LYS A 131 13.10 9.33 -8.07
N LYS A 132 13.22 9.83 -6.85
CA LYS A 132 14.50 10.20 -6.24
C LYS A 132 15.41 9.01 -6.00
N CYS A 133 14.83 7.87 -5.67
CA CYS A 133 15.56 6.64 -5.40
C CYS A 133 15.70 5.73 -6.63
N ASN A 134 15.13 6.13 -7.78
CA ASN A 134 15.08 5.29 -8.99
C ASN A 134 14.51 3.89 -8.72
N ILE A 135 13.37 3.85 -8.02
CA ILE A 135 12.70 2.63 -7.59
C ILE A 135 11.43 2.42 -8.42
N LYS A 136 11.23 1.19 -8.90
CA LYS A 136 9.98 0.77 -9.53
C LYS A 136 8.90 0.56 -8.47
N ILE A 137 7.65 0.91 -8.81
CA ILE A 137 6.53 0.66 -7.92
C ILE A 137 5.68 -0.50 -8.41
N MET A 138 5.19 -1.32 -7.47
CA MET A 138 4.12 -2.29 -7.74
C MET A 138 2.85 -1.74 -7.12
N THR A 139 1.83 -1.47 -7.94
CA THR A 139 0.54 -0.93 -7.53
C THR A 139 -0.59 -1.38 -8.46
N ASN A 140 -1.81 -1.35 -7.95
CA ASN A 140 -3.04 -1.50 -8.73
C ASN A 140 -3.83 -0.19 -8.82
N ASP A 141 -3.30 0.90 -8.26
CA ASP A 141 -3.97 2.19 -8.21
C ASP A 141 -3.75 2.97 -9.50
N GLY A 142 -4.84 3.45 -10.08
CA GLY A 142 -4.81 4.25 -11.31
C GLY A 142 -4.18 5.62 -11.17
N ASP A 143 -4.08 6.13 -9.95
CA ASP A 143 -3.54 7.47 -9.65
C ASP A 143 -2.02 7.58 -9.91
N PHE A 144 -1.34 6.44 -10.08
CA PHE A 144 0.07 6.41 -10.49
C PHE A 144 0.29 6.58 -12.00
N GLN A 145 -0.78 6.81 -12.79
CA GLN A 145 -0.71 6.93 -14.26
C GLN A 145 0.24 8.05 -14.70
N ASP A 146 0.14 9.21 -14.08
CA ASP A 146 0.88 10.41 -14.47
C ASP A 146 2.20 10.59 -13.69
N GLY A 147 2.55 9.60 -12.87
CA GLY A 147 3.71 9.64 -12.00
C GLY A 147 5.06 9.61 -12.71
N GLY A 148 5.13 9.24 -13.99
CA GLY A 148 6.39 9.10 -14.74
C GLY A 148 7.31 8.03 -14.14
N LEU A 149 6.74 6.96 -13.59
CA LEU A 149 7.43 5.85 -12.93
C LEU A 149 7.37 4.59 -13.76
N GLU A 150 8.33 3.69 -13.56
CA GLU A 150 8.17 2.31 -13.98
C GLU A 150 7.22 1.58 -13.00
N VAL A 151 6.07 1.15 -13.51
CA VAL A 151 5.01 0.55 -12.70
C VAL A 151 4.83 -0.92 -13.05
N LEU A 152 4.86 -1.79 -12.03
CA LEU A 152 4.44 -3.19 -12.13
C LEU A 152 2.97 -3.26 -11.75
N THR A 153 2.11 -3.57 -12.73
CA THR A 153 0.66 -3.51 -12.54
C THR A 153 -0.09 -4.49 -13.43
N THR A 154 -1.30 -4.83 -13.01
CA THR A 154 -2.32 -5.48 -13.85
C THR A 154 -3.52 -4.55 -14.09
N ASN A 155 -3.46 -3.30 -13.62
CA ASN A 155 -4.53 -2.33 -13.81
C ASN A 155 -4.58 -1.89 -15.29
N PRO A 156 -5.72 -2.12 -15.99
CA PRO A 156 -5.85 -1.77 -17.40
C PRO A 156 -5.61 -0.29 -17.72
N ARG A 157 -5.95 0.62 -16.78
CA ARG A 157 -5.73 2.06 -16.97
C ARG A 157 -4.24 2.37 -17.05
N LEU A 158 -3.45 1.81 -16.12
CA LEU A 158 -2.00 1.99 -16.10
C LEU A 158 -1.33 1.33 -17.30
N LEU A 159 -1.80 0.14 -17.71
CA LEU A 159 -1.27 -0.56 -18.88
C LEU A 159 -1.54 0.22 -20.19
N GLN A 160 -2.69 0.88 -20.30
CA GLN A 160 -3.04 1.71 -21.46
C GLN A 160 -2.24 3.02 -21.52
N ALA A 161 -1.85 3.56 -20.37
CA ALA A 161 -1.05 4.76 -20.28
C ALA A 161 0.44 4.51 -20.57
N CYS A 162 0.88 3.25 -20.57
CA CYS A 162 2.25 2.90 -20.89
C CYS A 162 2.52 3.21 -22.37
N PRO A 163 3.48 4.08 -22.71
CA PRO A 163 3.87 4.24 -24.09
C PRO A 163 4.40 2.90 -24.62
N CYS A 164 3.79 2.40 -25.69
CA CYS A 164 4.29 1.22 -26.37
C CYS A 164 5.75 1.47 -26.78
N ILE A 165 6.68 0.68 -26.23
CA ILE A 165 8.06 0.63 -26.68
C ILE A 165 8.14 -0.19 -27.96
#